data_8b9fc65c3805c3f36788354768482b84
#
_entry.id   8b9fc65c3805c3f36788354768482b84
#
_cell.length_a   1.000
_cell.length_b   1.000
_cell.length_c   1.000
_cell.angle_alpha   90.00
_cell.angle_beta   90.00
_cell.angle_gamma   90.00
#
_symmetry.space_group_name_H-M   'P 1'
#
loop_
_entity.id
_entity.type
_entity.pdbx_description
1 polymer ?
#
loop_
_entity_poly.entity_id
_entity_poly.type
_entity_poly.pdbx_seq_one_letter_code
_entity_poly.pdbx_strand_id
1 'polypeptide(L)'
;MKAKQNTARADPAEKPKLWQKTNYANLIRYVPSGMYFCRIRVQGKLIRKSLKSDVLSVAKLRLSDEEKKHRQAAQRQLAIQRGRGQMTFGDALEIYRARLQANPDIKSKTKDYYQQRIDSLLKTWPSLEEKTNLRDLSKQDCLDWAAKYGGSATAFNNTVLVLRAVLDIAVESGVIYENVARHVTRRAVRPKELHLPDNAKFAEWVQKIETAGGRYSHDCADLVCFLAYGGFRLGEAKNITWRDCDFAREEIVVRGDPEEGTKNSEVRRVPMIGEMRELIERLQKENAERPPTATIMRVGECQKAMDTAARKVGIAHLTHHDLRHLFATRCIESGVDIPTVSRWLGHKDGGALAMKVYGHLRNQHSASMAKLVKFAPAENIIPLPTAQPKQAARRHRKAKRASVRSA
;
A
#
# COMPACT_ATOMS: atom_id res chain seq x y z
N MET A 1 -8.32 -70.27 64.83
CA MET A 1 -9.25 -69.34 64.10
C MET A 1 -8.46 -68.05 63.81
N LYS A 2 -8.04 -67.84 62.54
CA LYS A 2 -7.40 -66.61 62.09
C LYS A 2 -8.28 -65.89 61.12
N ALA A 3 -8.77 -64.70 61.50
CA ALA A 3 -9.59 -63.84 60.69
C ALA A 3 -8.83 -63.29 59.56
N LYS A 4 -9.25 -63.45 58.31
CA LYS A 4 -8.71 -62.80 57.12
C LYS A 4 -9.30 -61.40 57.04
N GLN A 5 -8.45 -60.38 57.24
CA GLN A 5 -8.77 -58.96 56.86
C GLN A 5 -8.80 -58.83 55.35
N ASN A 6 -9.96 -58.50 54.83
CA ASN A 6 -10.14 -58.14 53.39
C ASN A 6 -9.79 -56.65 53.23
N THR A 7 -8.62 -56.32 52.68
CA THR A 7 -8.26 -54.95 52.29
C THR A 7 -8.86 -54.70 50.91
N ALA A 8 -9.91 -53.86 50.84
CA ALA A 8 -10.47 -53.36 49.60
C ALA A 8 -9.39 -52.48 48.89
N ARG A 9 -9.00 -52.89 47.68
CA ARG A 9 -8.18 -52.08 46.79
C ARG A 9 -9.02 -50.90 46.29
N ALA A 10 -8.60 -49.67 46.62
CA ALA A 10 -9.15 -48.47 46.02
C ALA A 10 -8.84 -48.47 44.51
N ASP A 11 -9.84 -48.29 43.68
CA ASP A 11 -9.68 -48.09 42.25
C ASP A 11 -8.85 -46.82 41.94
N PRO A 12 -7.89 -46.84 40.97
CA PRO A 12 -7.14 -45.66 40.61
C PRO A 12 -8.06 -44.62 39.99
N ALA A 13 -8.12 -43.43 40.57
CA ALA A 13 -8.88 -42.29 40.11
C ALA A 13 -8.70 -42.05 38.60
N GLU A 14 -9.81 -42.21 37.86
CA GLU A 14 -9.87 -42.03 36.42
C GLU A 14 -9.45 -40.54 36.08
N LYS A 15 -8.33 -40.36 35.35
CA LYS A 15 -7.87 -39.02 34.93
C LYS A 15 -9.01 -38.32 34.18
N PRO A 16 -9.32 -37.08 34.48
CA PRO A 16 -10.41 -36.36 33.84
C PRO A 16 -10.26 -36.36 32.32
N LYS A 17 -11.27 -36.85 31.61
CA LYS A 17 -11.27 -36.88 30.13
C LYS A 17 -11.32 -35.46 29.57
N LEU A 18 -10.20 -34.95 29.04
CA LEU A 18 -10.08 -33.61 28.45
C LEU A 18 -10.98 -33.41 27.20
N TRP A 19 -11.38 -34.50 26.55
CA TRP A 19 -12.14 -34.46 25.29
C TRP A 19 -13.43 -35.29 25.43
N GLN A 20 -14.55 -34.64 25.11
CA GLN A 20 -15.87 -35.26 25.07
C GLN A 20 -16.25 -35.54 23.61
N LYS A 21 -16.68 -36.80 23.31
CA LYS A 21 -17.29 -37.13 22.02
C LYS A 21 -18.68 -36.52 21.94
N THR A 22 -19.08 -36.06 20.77
CA THR A 22 -20.45 -35.63 20.49
C THR A 22 -21.17 -36.70 19.65
N ASN A 23 -22.49 -36.60 19.55
CA ASN A 23 -23.29 -37.47 18.67
C ASN A 23 -23.08 -37.18 17.17
N TYR A 24 -22.18 -36.26 16.82
CA TYR A 24 -21.89 -35.91 15.45
C TYR A 24 -20.50 -36.40 15.08
N ALA A 25 -20.40 -37.07 13.92
CA ALA A 25 -19.14 -37.53 13.39
C ALA A 25 -18.16 -36.32 13.22
N ASN A 26 -16.89 -36.54 13.47
CA ASN A 26 -15.81 -35.53 13.32
C ASN A 26 -15.91 -34.31 14.24
N LEU A 27 -16.86 -34.26 15.19
CA LEU A 27 -17.02 -33.16 16.14
C LEU A 27 -16.73 -33.66 17.57
N ILE A 28 -15.79 -32.97 18.23
CA ILE A 28 -15.43 -33.21 19.63
C ILE A 28 -15.46 -31.89 20.41
N ARG A 29 -15.72 -31.97 21.70
CA ARG A 29 -15.74 -30.84 22.63
C ARG A 29 -14.55 -30.91 23.56
N TYR A 30 -13.84 -29.81 23.72
CA TYR A 30 -12.80 -29.68 24.71
C TYR A 30 -13.42 -29.24 26.04
N VAL A 31 -13.39 -30.13 27.04
CA VAL A 31 -14.11 -29.94 28.28
C VAL A 31 -13.71 -28.69 29.06
N PRO A 32 -12.40 -28.36 29.21
CA PRO A 32 -12.00 -27.20 30.03
C PRO A 32 -12.47 -25.85 29.47
N SER A 33 -12.58 -25.68 28.14
CA SER A 33 -13.01 -24.41 27.53
C SER A 33 -14.43 -24.46 26.94
N GLY A 34 -15.09 -25.62 26.94
CA GLY A 34 -16.39 -25.79 26.31
C GLY A 34 -16.41 -25.70 24.77
N MET A 35 -15.28 -25.38 24.15
CA MET A 35 -15.17 -25.14 22.71
C MET A 35 -15.23 -26.42 21.89
N TYR A 36 -15.86 -26.33 20.70
CA TYR A 36 -15.90 -27.41 19.74
C TYR A 36 -14.70 -27.41 18.81
N PHE A 37 -14.25 -28.64 18.44
CA PHE A 37 -13.16 -28.89 17.51
C PHE A 37 -13.61 -29.90 16.46
N CYS A 38 -13.16 -29.68 15.22
CA CYS A 38 -13.23 -30.73 14.21
C CYS A 38 -12.08 -31.74 14.42
N ARG A 39 -12.38 -33.04 14.16
CA ARG A 39 -11.43 -34.15 14.21
C ARG A 39 -11.56 -34.96 12.93
N ILE A 40 -10.84 -34.50 11.88
CA ILE A 40 -10.95 -35.07 10.54
C ILE A 40 -9.67 -35.86 10.24
N ARG A 41 -9.80 -37.03 9.62
CA ARG A 41 -8.67 -37.78 9.11
C ARG A 41 -8.49 -37.50 7.61
N VAL A 42 -7.36 -36.90 7.23
CA VAL A 42 -7.04 -36.60 5.85
C VAL A 42 -5.73 -37.30 5.51
N GLN A 43 -5.75 -38.16 4.49
CA GLN A 43 -4.57 -38.95 4.03
C GLN A 43 -3.82 -39.63 5.19
N GLY A 44 -4.55 -40.28 6.07
CA GLY A 44 -3.98 -41.01 7.23
C GLY A 44 -3.61 -40.10 8.41
N LYS A 45 -3.43 -38.80 8.23
CA LYS A 45 -3.14 -37.83 9.31
C LYS A 45 -4.40 -37.36 9.99
N LEU A 46 -4.42 -37.35 11.33
CA LEU A 46 -5.48 -36.84 12.14
C LEU A 46 -5.30 -35.32 12.33
N ILE A 47 -6.26 -34.53 11.82
CA ILE A 47 -6.28 -33.08 11.98
C ILE A 47 -7.28 -32.73 13.08
N ARG A 48 -6.83 -31.96 14.06
CA ARG A 48 -7.67 -31.38 15.10
C ARG A 48 -7.59 -29.85 14.97
N LYS A 49 -8.75 -29.18 14.74
CA LYS A 49 -8.80 -27.72 14.57
C LYS A 49 -9.97 -27.15 15.34
N SER A 50 -9.76 -26.07 16.08
CA SER A 50 -10.83 -25.36 16.78
C SER A 50 -11.82 -24.77 15.79
N LEU A 51 -13.11 -24.96 16.07
CA LEU A 51 -14.22 -24.34 15.34
C LEU A 51 -14.59 -22.96 15.90
N LYS A 52 -13.83 -22.47 16.91
CA LYS A 52 -13.98 -21.15 17.53
C LYS A 52 -15.44 -20.87 17.96
N SER A 53 -16.15 -21.87 18.49
CA SER A 53 -17.52 -21.78 19.01
C SER A 53 -17.75 -22.80 20.08
N ASP A 54 -18.49 -22.43 21.10
CA ASP A 54 -19.04 -23.25 22.17
C ASP A 54 -20.53 -23.61 21.94
N VAL A 55 -21.11 -23.03 20.87
CA VAL A 55 -22.52 -23.30 20.45
C VAL A 55 -22.54 -24.41 19.41
N LEU A 56 -23.28 -25.48 19.71
CA LEU A 56 -23.34 -26.71 18.89
C LEU A 56 -23.81 -26.44 17.44
N SER A 57 -24.84 -25.60 17.25
CA SER A 57 -25.38 -25.28 15.92
C SER A 57 -24.38 -24.58 15.04
N VAL A 58 -23.65 -23.61 15.58
CA VAL A 58 -22.58 -22.89 14.89
C VAL A 58 -21.38 -23.79 14.58
N ALA A 59 -21.03 -24.66 15.53
CA ALA A 59 -19.95 -25.64 15.35
C ALA A 59 -20.28 -26.63 14.23
N LYS A 60 -21.53 -27.06 14.05
CA LYS A 60 -21.97 -27.92 12.93
C LYS A 60 -21.80 -27.24 11.57
N LEU A 61 -22.21 -25.99 11.43
CA LEU A 61 -22.03 -25.22 10.20
C LEU A 61 -20.55 -25.11 9.83
N ARG A 62 -19.73 -24.71 10.78
CA ARG A 62 -18.26 -24.57 10.57
C ARG A 62 -17.58 -25.92 10.34
N LEU A 63 -18.08 -27.02 10.91
CA LEU A 63 -17.60 -28.35 10.61
C LEU A 63 -17.84 -28.70 9.15
N SER A 64 -19.07 -28.45 8.64
CA SER A 64 -19.42 -28.70 7.23
C SER A 64 -18.48 -27.93 6.26
N ASP A 65 -18.18 -26.69 6.59
CA ASP A 65 -17.26 -25.86 5.78
C ASP A 65 -15.82 -26.40 5.80
N GLU A 66 -15.32 -26.81 6.97
CA GLU A 66 -13.98 -27.42 7.08
C GLU A 66 -13.94 -28.80 6.37
N GLU A 67 -14.99 -29.61 6.46
CA GLU A 67 -15.07 -30.89 5.74
C GLU A 67 -15.09 -30.69 4.22
N LYS A 68 -15.89 -29.74 3.70
CA LYS A 68 -15.90 -29.36 2.28
C LYS A 68 -14.53 -28.91 1.82
N LYS A 69 -13.87 -28.07 2.59
CA LYS A 69 -12.53 -27.55 2.31
C LYS A 69 -11.50 -28.68 2.23
N HIS A 70 -11.52 -29.61 3.18
CA HIS A 70 -10.61 -30.75 3.18
C HIS A 70 -10.93 -31.78 2.08
N ARG A 71 -12.22 -31.98 1.74
CA ARG A 71 -12.62 -32.85 0.63
C ARG A 71 -12.19 -32.26 -0.72
N GLN A 72 -12.37 -30.96 -0.92
CA GLN A 72 -11.90 -30.28 -2.13
C GLN A 72 -10.36 -30.33 -2.25
N ALA A 73 -9.64 -30.14 -1.14
CA ALA A 73 -8.18 -30.27 -1.11
C ALA A 73 -7.72 -31.70 -1.47
N ALA A 74 -8.38 -32.72 -0.91
CA ALA A 74 -8.07 -34.12 -1.23
C ALA A 74 -8.40 -34.49 -2.68
N GLN A 75 -9.51 -33.98 -3.24
CA GLN A 75 -9.87 -34.18 -4.65
C GLN A 75 -8.88 -33.50 -5.59
N ARG A 76 -8.42 -32.28 -5.25
CA ARG A 76 -7.36 -31.58 -6.01
C ARG A 76 -6.07 -32.38 -5.98
N GLN A 77 -5.69 -32.92 -4.83
CA GLN A 77 -4.47 -33.72 -4.70
C GLN A 77 -4.55 -35.04 -5.48
N LEU A 78 -5.71 -35.72 -5.51
CA LEU A 78 -5.95 -36.90 -6.34
C LEU A 78 -5.91 -36.56 -7.84
N ALA A 79 -6.42 -35.40 -8.25
CA ALA A 79 -6.34 -34.93 -9.63
C ALA A 79 -4.87 -34.68 -10.05
N ILE A 80 -4.04 -34.11 -9.15
CA ILE A 80 -2.62 -33.91 -9.32
C ILE A 80 -1.88 -35.25 -9.45
N GLN A 81 -2.17 -36.22 -8.59
CA GLN A 81 -1.56 -37.57 -8.63
C GLN A 81 -1.90 -38.33 -9.91
N ARG A 82 -3.06 -38.09 -10.52
CA ARG A 82 -3.49 -38.77 -11.77
C ARG A 82 -2.89 -38.19 -13.06
N GLY A 83 -1.89 -37.28 -12.96
CA GLY A 83 -1.20 -36.73 -14.12
C GLY A 83 -1.96 -35.71 -14.96
N ARG A 84 -3.16 -35.27 -14.53
CA ARG A 84 -3.90 -34.20 -15.18
C ARG A 84 -3.35 -32.85 -14.68
N GLY A 85 -2.63 -32.15 -15.58
CA GLY A 85 -2.16 -30.80 -15.37
C GLY A 85 -0.64 -30.76 -15.10
N GLN A 86 0.14 -30.85 -16.15
CA GLN A 86 1.50 -30.31 -16.15
C GLN A 86 1.37 -28.82 -16.47
N MET A 87 2.04 -27.98 -15.70
CA MET A 87 2.15 -26.56 -15.94
C MET A 87 3.60 -26.16 -15.69
N THR A 88 4.18 -25.53 -16.67
CA THR A 88 5.52 -24.97 -16.54
C THR A 88 5.46 -23.60 -15.88
N PHE A 89 6.59 -23.10 -15.43
CA PHE A 89 6.70 -21.73 -14.93
C PHE A 89 6.31 -20.71 -16.02
N GLY A 90 6.69 -20.96 -17.28
CA GLY A 90 6.32 -20.15 -18.43
C GLY A 90 4.81 -20.07 -18.64
N ASP A 91 4.09 -21.20 -18.58
CA ASP A 91 2.63 -21.23 -18.73
C ASP A 91 1.94 -20.37 -17.64
N ALA A 92 2.37 -20.53 -16.39
CA ALA A 92 1.84 -19.73 -15.29
C ALA A 92 2.19 -18.25 -15.43
N LEU A 93 3.38 -17.94 -15.92
CA LEU A 93 3.85 -16.58 -16.16
C LEU A 93 3.05 -15.88 -17.28
N GLU A 94 2.73 -16.59 -18.36
CA GLU A 94 1.88 -16.08 -19.45
C GLU A 94 0.47 -15.73 -18.94
N ILE A 95 -0.13 -16.62 -18.17
CA ILE A 95 -1.43 -16.37 -17.54
C ILE A 95 -1.34 -15.15 -16.61
N TYR A 96 -0.27 -15.02 -15.83
CA TYR A 96 -0.07 -13.86 -14.96
C TYR A 96 0.04 -12.56 -15.75
N ARG A 97 0.86 -12.56 -16.83
CA ARG A 97 1.01 -11.41 -17.73
C ARG A 97 -0.33 -11.01 -18.37
N ALA A 98 -1.09 -11.98 -18.87
CA ALA A 98 -2.41 -11.74 -19.45
C ALA A 98 -3.39 -11.13 -18.42
N ARG A 99 -3.45 -11.67 -17.20
CA ARG A 99 -4.27 -11.12 -16.12
C ARG A 99 -3.85 -9.70 -15.73
N LEU A 100 -2.54 -9.44 -15.67
CA LEU A 100 -2.00 -8.13 -15.36
C LEU A 100 -2.38 -7.09 -16.43
N GLN A 101 -2.27 -7.45 -17.71
CA GLN A 101 -2.63 -6.55 -18.82
C GLN A 101 -4.13 -6.31 -18.91
N ALA A 102 -4.94 -7.33 -18.69
CA ALA A 102 -6.40 -7.23 -18.73
C ALA A 102 -7.01 -6.45 -17.55
N ASN A 103 -6.27 -6.24 -16.47
CA ASN A 103 -6.82 -5.56 -15.29
C ASN A 103 -6.89 -4.04 -15.52
N PRO A 104 -8.10 -3.44 -15.58
CA PRO A 104 -8.28 -2.00 -15.81
C PRO A 104 -7.93 -1.15 -14.57
N ASP A 105 -7.95 -1.75 -13.38
CA ASP A 105 -7.68 -1.02 -12.12
C ASP A 105 -6.18 -0.77 -11.91
N ILE A 106 -5.31 -1.43 -12.70
CA ILE A 106 -3.86 -1.30 -12.61
C ILE A 106 -3.37 -0.32 -13.67
N LYS A 107 -2.80 0.80 -13.21
CA LYS A 107 -2.21 1.82 -14.10
C LYS A 107 -1.02 1.27 -14.90
N SER A 108 -0.81 1.79 -16.11
CA SER A 108 0.26 1.37 -17.05
C SER A 108 1.63 1.30 -16.36
N LYS A 109 2.06 2.35 -15.66
CA LYS A 109 3.34 2.38 -14.92
C LYS A 109 3.48 1.28 -13.86
N THR A 110 2.37 0.82 -13.30
CA THR A 110 2.38 -0.29 -12.34
C THR A 110 2.53 -1.62 -13.07
N LYS A 111 1.92 -1.77 -14.26
CA LYS A 111 2.11 -2.95 -15.12
C LYS A 111 3.57 -3.06 -15.54
N ASP A 112 4.19 -1.98 -15.98
CA ASP A 112 5.61 -1.91 -16.33
C ASP A 112 6.52 -2.28 -15.14
N TYR A 113 6.17 -1.77 -13.96
CA TYR A 113 6.90 -2.10 -12.75
C TYR A 113 6.83 -3.60 -12.41
N TYR A 114 5.66 -4.23 -12.54
CA TYR A 114 5.55 -5.69 -12.34
C TYR A 114 6.29 -6.48 -13.41
N GLN A 115 6.31 -6.02 -14.66
CA GLN A 115 7.14 -6.63 -15.70
C GLN A 115 8.63 -6.56 -15.34
N GLN A 116 9.12 -5.42 -14.87
CA GLN A 116 10.50 -5.30 -14.38
C GLN A 116 10.80 -6.24 -13.18
N ARG A 117 9.80 -6.56 -12.34
CA ARG A 117 9.99 -7.54 -11.25
C ARG A 117 10.05 -8.97 -11.78
N ILE A 118 9.30 -9.29 -12.83
CA ILE A 118 9.42 -10.56 -13.55
C ILE A 118 10.82 -10.71 -14.13
N ASP A 119 11.29 -9.69 -14.84
CA ASP A 119 12.63 -9.71 -15.47
C ASP A 119 13.74 -9.83 -14.39
N SER A 120 13.56 -9.14 -13.27
CA SER A 120 14.45 -9.27 -12.10
C SER A 120 14.43 -10.69 -11.51
N LEU A 121 13.26 -11.33 -11.42
CA LEU A 121 13.13 -12.70 -10.94
C LEU A 121 13.91 -13.68 -11.84
N LEU A 122 13.66 -13.63 -13.14
CA LEU A 122 14.33 -14.47 -14.13
C LEU A 122 15.86 -14.25 -14.14
N LYS A 123 16.29 -13.00 -14.06
CA LYS A 123 17.71 -12.64 -14.00
C LYS A 123 18.41 -13.15 -12.73
N THR A 124 17.73 -13.06 -11.58
CA THR A 124 18.33 -13.43 -10.28
C THR A 124 18.18 -14.89 -9.94
N TRP A 125 17.38 -15.63 -10.70
CA TRP A 125 17.15 -17.06 -10.53
C TRP A 125 17.36 -17.83 -11.85
N PRO A 126 18.60 -17.99 -12.33
CA PRO A 126 18.88 -18.59 -13.64
C PRO A 126 18.40 -20.04 -13.78
N SER A 127 18.26 -20.78 -12.68
CA SER A 127 17.76 -22.16 -12.70
C SER A 127 16.23 -22.27 -12.77
N LEU A 128 15.51 -21.16 -12.60
CA LEU A 128 14.06 -21.08 -12.81
C LEU A 128 13.78 -20.73 -14.28
N GLU A 129 13.85 -21.75 -15.14
CA GLU A 129 13.58 -21.60 -16.56
C GLU A 129 12.06 -21.62 -16.84
N GLU A 130 11.62 -21.02 -17.96
CA GLU A 130 10.20 -21.06 -18.36
C GLU A 130 9.68 -22.50 -18.54
N LYS A 131 10.54 -23.45 -18.95
CA LYS A 131 10.21 -24.87 -19.06
C LYS A 131 10.19 -25.65 -17.74
N THR A 132 10.58 -25.01 -16.63
CA THR A 132 10.60 -25.66 -15.30
C THR A 132 9.18 -26.09 -14.91
N ASN A 133 9.01 -27.39 -14.63
CA ASN A 133 7.72 -27.89 -14.14
C ASN A 133 7.50 -27.41 -12.70
N LEU A 134 6.37 -26.77 -12.46
CA LEU A 134 6.06 -26.17 -11.15
C LEU A 134 5.87 -27.19 -10.03
N ARG A 135 5.70 -28.49 -10.35
CA ARG A 135 5.68 -29.57 -9.36
C ARG A 135 7.05 -29.86 -8.78
N ASP A 136 8.10 -29.64 -9.57
CA ASP A 136 9.47 -29.91 -9.18
C ASP A 136 10.08 -28.79 -8.34
N LEU A 137 9.41 -27.63 -8.31
CA LEU A 137 9.84 -26.48 -7.53
C LEU A 137 9.59 -26.70 -6.02
N SER A 138 10.68 -26.82 -5.27
CA SER A 138 10.63 -27.07 -3.84
C SER A 138 10.65 -25.77 -3.00
N LYS A 139 10.27 -25.91 -1.74
CA LYS A 139 10.48 -24.83 -0.74
C LYS A 139 11.95 -24.43 -0.63
N GLN A 140 12.85 -25.43 -0.70
CA GLN A 140 14.29 -25.18 -0.55
C GLN A 140 14.83 -24.33 -1.69
N ASP A 141 14.41 -24.58 -2.94
CA ASP A 141 14.81 -23.78 -4.09
C ASP A 141 14.43 -22.31 -3.94
N CYS A 142 13.22 -22.05 -3.41
CA CYS A 142 12.77 -20.68 -3.12
C CYS A 142 13.61 -20.01 -2.03
N LEU A 143 13.98 -20.75 -0.98
CA LEU A 143 14.81 -20.22 0.12
C LEU A 143 16.25 -19.97 -0.34
N ASP A 144 16.81 -20.86 -1.14
CA ASP A 144 18.17 -20.72 -1.69
C ASP A 144 18.29 -19.53 -2.63
N TRP A 145 17.29 -19.33 -3.51
CA TRP A 145 17.21 -18.11 -4.31
C TRP A 145 17.10 -16.87 -3.43
N ALA A 146 16.21 -16.88 -2.43
CA ALA A 146 16.01 -15.75 -1.54
C ALA A 146 17.28 -15.36 -0.76
N ALA A 147 18.07 -16.35 -0.36
CA ALA A 147 19.35 -16.14 0.34
C ALA A 147 20.39 -15.46 -0.57
N LYS A 148 20.40 -15.78 -1.86
CA LYS A 148 21.35 -15.25 -2.86
C LYS A 148 20.92 -13.92 -3.48
N TYR A 149 19.68 -13.47 -3.24
CA TYR A 149 19.16 -12.23 -3.84
C TYR A 149 19.90 -10.98 -3.36
N GLY A 150 20.63 -10.30 -4.24
CA GLY A 150 21.51 -9.17 -3.94
C GLY A 150 20.84 -7.78 -4.01
N GLY A 151 19.55 -7.70 -4.37
CA GLY A 151 18.84 -6.42 -4.50
C GLY A 151 18.39 -5.81 -3.18
N SER A 152 17.85 -4.58 -3.23
CA SER A 152 17.28 -3.91 -2.05
C SER A 152 16.12 -4.70 -1.43
N ALA A 153 15.85 -4.49 -0.13
CA ALA A 153 14.76 -5.16 0.58
C ALA A 153 13.39 -4.90 -0.09
N THR A 154 13.16 -3.70 -0.60
CA THR A 154 11.93 -3.35 -1.33
C THR A 154 11.83 -4.10 -2.66
N ALA A 155 12.91 -4.13 -3.45
CA ALA A 155 12.96 -4.86 -4.71
C ALA A 155 12.74 -6.36 -4.47
N PHE A 156 13.43 -6.94 -3.49
CA PHE A 156 13.24 -8.34 -3.07
C PHE A 156 11.78 -8.64 -2.72
N ASN A 157 11.19 -7.85 -1.81
CA ASN A 157 9.81 -8.06 -1.35
C ASN A 157 8.80 -8.02 -2.50
N ASN A 158 9.00 -7.14 -3.48
CA ASN A 158 8.13 -7.02 -4.63
C ASN A 158 8.36 -8.13 -5.66
N THR A 159 9.60 -8.61 -5.80
CA THR A 159 9.90 -9.79 -6.63
C THR A 159 9.29 -11.06 -6.01
N VAL A 160 9.37 -11.23 -4.69
CA VAL A 160 8.68 -12.32 -3.97
C VAL A 160 7.15 -12.24 -4.14
N LEU A 161 6.58 -11.02 -4.15
CA LEU A 161 5.14 -10.84 -4.40
C LEU A 161 4.75 -11.37 -5.79
N VAL A 162 5.52 -11.05 -6.83
CA VAL A 162 5.30 -11.55 -8.19
C VAL A 162 5.45 -13.07 -8.24
N LEU A 163 6.52 -13.64 -7.68
CA LEU A 163 6.71 -15.09 -7.61
C LEU A 163 5.50 -15.79 -6.97
N ARG A 164 5.02 -15.25 -5.85
CA ARG A 164 3.82 -15.77 -5.18
C ARG A 164 2.59 -15.70 -6.06
N ALA A 165 2.37 -14.59 -6.77
CA ALA A 165 1.23 -14.44 -7.65
C ALA A 165 1.26 -15.43 -8.83
N VAL A 166 2.43 -15.70 -9.41
CA VAL A 166 2.60 -16.70 -10.48
C VAL A 166 2.33 -18.11 -9.94
N LEU A 167 2.88 -18.48 -8.78
CA LEU A 167 2.65 -19.79 -8.19
C LEU A 167 1.22 -19.99 -7.68
N ASP A 168 0.51 -18.92 -7.28
CA ASP A 168 -0.90 -19.00 -6.91
C ASP A 168 -1.78 -19.43 -8.09
N ILE A 169 -1.40 -19.10 -9.34
CA ILE A 169 -2.08 -19.58 -10.56
C ILE A 169 -1.99 -21.12 -10.66
N ALA A 170 -0.83 -21.68 -10.38
CA ALA A 170 -0.65 -23.13 -10.38
C ALA A 170 -1.45 -23.81 -9.24
N VAL A 171 -1.60 -23.15 -8.10
CA VAL A 171 -2.47 -23.62 -7.01
C VAL A 171 -3.94 -23.56 -7.43
N GLU A 172 -4.38 -22.45 -8.03
CA GLU A 172 -5.74 -22.27 -8.55
C GLU A 172 -6.10 -23.30 -9.61
N SER A 173 -5.14 -23.61 -10.49
CA SER A 173 -5.28 -24.63 -11.53
C SER A 173 -5.19 -26.07 -11.00
N GLY A 174 -4.89 -26.27 -9.71
CA GLY A 174 -4.76 -27.58 -9.09
C GLY A 174 -3.49 -28.34 -9.47
N VAL A 175 -2.50 -27.70 -10.10
CA VAL A 175 -1.22 -28.30 -10.50
C VAL A 175 -0.32 -28.55 -9.30
N ILE A 176 -0.23 -27.58 -8.37
CA ILE A 176 0.46 -27.72 -7.09
C ILE A 176 -0.52 -27.57 -5.94
N TYR A 177 -0.21 -28.19 -4.80
CA TYR A 177 -1.07 -28.16 -3.62
C TYR A 177 -0.96 -26.86 -2.83
N GLU A 178 0.26 -26.37 -2.69
CA GLU A 178 0.55 -25.14 -1.95
C GLU A 178 1.57 -24.28 -2.70
N ASN A 179 1.53 -23.00 -2.41
CA ASN A 179 2.49 -22.05 -2.96
C ASN A 179 3.76 -22.05 -2.09
N VAL A 180 4.79 -22.73 -2.54
CA VAL A 180 6.08 -22.88 -1.82
C VAL A 180 6.79 -21.55 -1.58
N ALA A 181 6.56 -20.53 -2.41
CA ALA A 181 7.12 -19.17 -2.19
C ALA A 181 6.53 -18.46 -0.97
N ARG A 182 5.45 -18.94 -0.38
CA ARG A 182 4.90 -18.38 0.87
C ARG A 182 5.82 -18.59 2.08
N HIS A 183 6.74 -19.54 2.00
CA HIS A 183 7.77 -19.77 3.02
C HIS A 183 8.92 -18.75 2.99
N VAL A 184 9.07 -18.01 1.89
CA VAL A 184 10.07 -16.94 1.81
C VAL A 184 9.62 -15.75 2.65
N THR A 185 10.37 -15.42 3.68
CA THR A 185 10.07 -14.29 4.57
C THR A 185 10.42 -12.96 3.90
N ARG A 186 9.57 -11.94 4.06
CA ARG A 186 9.87 -10.58 3.58
C ARG A 186 11.02 -9.98 4.39
N ARG A 187 11.89 -9.24 3.70
CA ARG A 187 12.98 -8.48 4.33
C ARG A 187 12.44 -7.20 4.96
N ALA A 188 12.95 -6.83 6.13
CA ALA A 188 12.63 -5.55 6.76
C ALA A 188 13.14 -4.40 5.90
N VAL A 189 12.26 -3.43 5.61
CA VAL A 189 12.62 -2.20 4.89
C VAL A 189 12.94 -1.14 5.92
N ARG A 190 14.19 -0.70 5.96
CA ARG A 190 14.59 0.43 6.82
C ARG A 190 14.10 1.73 6.18
N PRO A 191 13.46 2.63 6.92
CA PRO A 191 13.14 3.97 6.44
C PRO A 191 14.42 4.69 5.99
N LYS A 192 14.32 5.44 4.88
CA LYS A 192 15.41 6.33 4.47
C LYS A 192 15.49 7.48 5.48
N GLU A 193 16.66 7.71 6.03
CA GLU A 193 16.92 8.90 6.82
C GLU A 193 16.90 10.13 5.91
N LEU A 194 16.16 11.15 6.32
CA LEU A 194 15.90 12.32 5.48
C LEU A 194 16.82 13.46 5.92
N HIS A 195 17.81 13.76 5.11
CA HIS A 195 18.73 14.88 5.32
C HIS A 195 18.37 16.03 4.37
N LEU A 196 17.54 16.96 4.87
CA LEU A 196 17.09 18.12 4.09
C LEU A 196 18.04 19.31 4.30
N PRO A 197 18.33 20.11 3.27
CA PRO A 197 19.12 21.32 3.39
C PRO A 197 18.35 22.41 4.15
N ASP A 198 19.05 23.27 4.86
CA ASP A 198 18.53 24.54 5.34
C ASP A 198 18.27 25.52 4.19
N ASN A 199 17.72 26.70 4.49
CA ASN A 199 17.36 27.69 3.47
C ASN A 199 18.59 28.19 2.71
N ALA A 200 19.72 28.42 3.38
CA ALA A 200 20.95 28.93 2.76
C ALA A 200 21.55 27.89 1.82
N LYS A 201 21.63 26.65 2.26
CA LYS A 201 22.12 25.53 1.44
C LYS A 201 21.18 25.20 0.29
N PHE A 202 19.87 25.31 0.48
CA PHE A 202 18.90 25.16 -0.61
C PHE A 202 19.10 26.23 -1.69
N ALA A 203 19.23 27.51 -1.30
CA ALA A 203 19.46 28.60 -2.25
C ALA A 203 20.80 28.44 -3.01
N GLU A 204 21.89 28.08 -2.30
CA GLU A 204 23.19 27.79 -2.91
C GLU A 204 23.08 26.63 -3.92
N TRP A 205 22.35 25.58 -3.57
CA TRP A 205 22.15 24.41 -4.44
C TRP A 205 21.37 24.75 -5.70
N VAL A 206 20.26 25.50 -5.59
CA VAL A 206 19.49 26.00 -6.74
C VAL A 206 20.37 26.86 -7.65
N GLN A 207 21.14 27.81 -7.09
CA GLN A 207 22.05 28.65 -7.85
C GLN A 207 23.10 27.81 -8.60
N LYS A 208 23.62 26.73 -7.99
CA LYS A 208 24.59 25.85 -8.68
C LYS A 208 23.95 25.04 -9.80
N ILE A 209 22.66 24.73 -9.72
CA ILE A 209 21.90 24.11 -10.83
C ILE A 209 21.75 25.14 -11.97
N GLU A 210 21.28 26.33 -11.63
CA GLU A 210 20.99 27.40 -12.55
C GLU A 210 22.25 27.82 -13.37
N THR A 211 23.38 28.02 -12.68
CA THR A 211 24.65 28.47 -13.26
C THR A 211 25.52 27.35 -13.83
N ALA A 212 24.96 26.12 -14.00
CA ALA A 212 25.73 24.97 -14.49
C ALA A 212 26.13 25.06 -15.98
N GLY A 213 25.64 26.04 -16.75
CA GLY A 213 25.98 26.28 -18.14
C GLY A 213 25.37 25.28 -19.14
N GLY A 214 24.54 24.38 -18.73
CA GLY A 214 23.82 23.47 -19.62
C GLY A 214 22.58 24.14 -20.24
N ARG A 215 22.17 23.67 -21.42
CA ARG A 215 21.00 24.18 -22.17
C ARG A 215 19.74 24.34 -21.33
N TYR A 216 19.53 23.44 -20.38
CA TYR A 216 18.33 23.37 -19.54
C TYR A 216 18.61 23.69 -18.05
N SER A 217 19.74 24.37 -17.75
CA SER A 217 20.12 24.63 -16.36
C SER A 217 19.08 25.49 -15.63
N HIS A 218 18.58 26.56 -16.27
CA HIS A 218 17.52 27.41 -15.72
C HIS A 218 16.23 26.62 -15.55
N ASP A 219 15.77 25.89 -16.56
CA ASP A 219 14.56 25.07 -16.50
C ASP A 219 14.64 23.99 -15.40
N CYS A 220 15.85 23.45 -15.14
CA CYS A 220 16.09 22.50 -14.04
C CYS A 220 15.99 23.17 -12.67
N ALA A 221 16.55 24.38 -12.51
CA ALA A 221 16.44 25.16 -11.28
C ALA A 221 14.96 25.51 -11.00
N ASP A 222 14.23 25.94 -12.04
CA ASP A 222 12.80 26.24 -11.95
C ASP A 222 11.99 25.03 -11.53
N LEU A 223 12.25 23.84 -12.08
CA LEU A 223 11.58 22.61 -11.68
C LEU A 223 11.86 22.26 -10.21
N VAL A 224 13.10 22.43 -9.76
CA VAL A 224 13.49 22.21 -8.35
C VAL A 224 12.71 23.15 -7.42
N CYS A 225 12.70 24.46 -7.74
CA CYS A 225 11.93 25.45 -6.98
C CYS A 225 10.44 25.15 -7.00
N PHE A 226 9.87 24.84 -8.16
CA PHE A 226 8.45 24.52 -8.31
C PHE A 226 8.01 23.32 -7.46
N LEU A 227 8.83 22.28 -7.41
CA LEU A 227 8.58 21.10 -6.57
C LEU A 227 8.76 21.41 -5.08
N ALA A 228 9.77 22.21 -4.73
CA ALA A 228 10.05 22.58 -3.33
C ALA A 228 9.01 23.55 -2.76
N TYR A 229 8.46 24.46 -3.57
CA TYR A 229 7.49 25.47 -3.12
C TYR A 229 6.03 25.01 -3.20
N GLY A 230 5.72 23.94 -3.97
CA GLY A 230 4.37 23.43 -4.11
C GLY A 230 4.13 22.04 -3.54
N GLY A 231 5.20 21.33 -3.19
CA GLY A 231 5.10 19.95 -2.67
C GLY A 231 4.47 18.96 -3.65
N PHE A 232 4.53 19.23 -4.94
CA PHE A 232 3.98 18.38 -5.99
C PHE A 232 4.75 17.06 -6.12
N ARG A 233 4.06 16.00 -6.58
CA ARG A 233 4.79 14.85 -7.11
C ARG A 233 5.34 15.19 -8.50
N LEU A 234 6.51 14.67 -8.86
CA LEU A 234 7.11 14.94 -10.16
C LEU A 234 6.15 14.65 -11.32
N GLY A 235 5.40 13.55 -11.26
CA GLY A 235 4.41 13.20 -12.27
C GLY A 235 3.22 14.16 -12.33
N GLU A 236 2.89 14.86 -11.26
CA GLU A 236 1.87 15.90 -11.22
C GLU A 236 2.40 17.21 -11.80
N ALA A 237 3.59 17.63 -11.37
CA ALA A 237 4.26 18.86 -11.81
C ALA A 237 4.41 18.96 -13.33
N LYS A 238 4.68 17.83 -14.00
CA LYS A 238 4.80 17.75 -15.47
C LYS A 238 3.55 18.17 -16.22
N ASN A 239 2.39 18.02 -15.60
CA ASN A 239 1.07 18.17 -16.23
C ASN A 239 0.33 19.43 -15.76
N ILE A 240 0.93 20.22 -14.85
CA ILE A 240 0.35 21.51 -14.43
C ILE A 240 0.54 22.52 -15.57
N THR A 241 -0.55 23.14 -15.99
CA THR A 241 -0.63 24.12 -17.08
C THR A 241 -0.89 25.52 -16.54
N TRP A 242 -0.71 26.54 -17.35
CA TRP A 242 -0.99 27.93 -16.98
C TRP A 242 -2.43 28.15 -16.52
N ARG A 243 -3.41 27.46 -17.11
CA ARG A 243 -4.83 27.54 -16.72
C ARG A 243 -5.12 26.96 -15.33
N ASP A 244 -4.20 26.17 -14.76
CA ASP A 244 -4.32 25.61 -13.43
C ASP A 244 -3.84 26.56 -12.34
N CYS A 245 -3.26 27.72 -12.72
CA CYS A 245 -2.86 28.78 -11.80
C CYS A 245 -3.98 29.80 -11.64
N ASP A 246 -4.57 29.87 -10.46
CA ASP A 246 -5.58 30.86 -10.10
C ASP A 246 -4.93 31.97 -9.26
N PHE A 247 -4.48 33.04 -9.92
CA PHE A 247 -3.81 34.17 -9.26
C PHE A 247 -4.77 34.99 -8.37
N ALA A 248 -6.08 34.97 -8.67
CA ALA A 248 -7.05 35.68 -7.85
C ALA A 248 -7.29 35.01 -6.51
N ARG A 249 -7.20 33.66 -6.50
CA ARG A 249 -7.33 32.86 -5.28
C ARG A 249 -5.98 32.44 -4.70
N GLU A 250 -4.90 32.76 -5.37
CA GLU A 250 -3.53 32.37 -5.00
C GLU A 250 -3.42 30.84 -4.83
N GLU A 251 -3.98 30.06 -5.77
CA GLU A 251 -3.99 28.61 -5.72
C GLU A 251 -3.53 27.98 -7.03
N ILE A 252 -2.89 26.80 -6.94
CA ILE A 252 -2.59 25.92 -8.05
C ILE A 252 -3.47 24.68 -7.98
N VAL A 253 -4.19 24.39 -9.07
CA VAL A 253 -5.07 23.22 -9.17
C VAL A 253 -4.26 22.02 -9.68
N VAL A 254 -4.13 20.98 -8.89
CA VAL A 254 -3.41 19.77 -9.25
C VAL A 254 -4.40 18.71 -9.72
N ARG A 255 -4.46 18.49 -11.04
CA ARG A 255 -5.35 17.50 -11.69
C ARG A 255 -4.65 16.18 -11.97
N GLY A 256 -3.32 16.18 -12.02
CA GLY A 256 -2.51 15.01 -12.35
C GLY A 256 -2.37 14.79 -13.86
N ASP A 257 -2.18 13.53 -14.24
CA ASP A 257 -2.06 13.13 -15.64
C ASP A 257 -3.41 13.31 -16.37
N PRO A 258 -3.45 13.82 -17.62
CA PRO A 258 -4.69 14.00 -18.37
C PRO A 258 -5.51 12.72 -18.57
N GLU A 259 -4.85 11.57 -18.71
CA GLU A 259 -5.50 10.26 -18.92
C GLU A 259 -5.67 9.50 -17.61
N GLU A 260 -4.63 9.44 -16.79
CA GLU A 260 -4.61 8.65 -15.56
C GLU A 260 -4.99 9.44 -14.28
N GLY A 261 -5.08 10.77 -14.34
CA GLY A 261 -5.34 11.64 -13.19
C GLY A 261 -4.20 11.67 -12.16
N THR A 262 -4.50 12.02 -10.93
CA THR A 262 -3.54 11.95 -9.82
C THR A 262 -3.35 10.50 -9.35
N LYS A 263 -2.28 10.24 -8.61
CA LYS A 263 -2.04 8.91 -7.99
C LYS A 263 -3.24 8.44 -7.14
N ASN A 264 -3.98 9.37 -6.55
CA ASN A 264 -5.12 9.09 -5.67
C ASN A 264 -6.47 9.39 -6.34
N SER A 265 -6.50 9.71 -7.63
CA SER A 265 -7.69 10.08 -8.41
C SER A 265 -8.47 11.29 -7.84
N GLU A 266 -7.77 12.21 -7.17
CA GLU A 266 -8.36 13.41 -6.57
C GLU A 266 -7.71 14.67 -7.12
N VAL A 267 -8.55 15.65 -7.46
CA VAL A 267 -8.12 17.02 -7.78
C VAL A 267 -7.96 17.76 -6.46
N ARG A 268 -6.84 18.45 -6.27
CA ARG A 268 -6.59 19.26 -5.08
C ARG A 268 -6.11 20.66 -5.43
N ARG A 269 -6.27 21.57 -4.51
CA ARG A 269 -5.78 22.93 -4.59
C ARG A 269 -4.64 23.12 -3.61
N VAL A 270 -3.55 23.70 -4.08
CA VAL A 270 -2.36 24.01 -3.26
C VAL A 270 -2.20 25.52 -3.28
N PRO A 271 -2.18 26.20 -2.12
CA PRO A 271 -1.99 27.64 -2.07
C PRO A 271 -0.59 28.01 -2.59
N MET A 272 -0.48 29.15 -3.24
CA MET A 272 0.78 29.74 -3.65
C MET A 272 1.39 30.45 -2.44
N ILE A 273 2.51 29.90 -1.93
CA ILE A 273 3.36 30.67 -1.01
C ILE A 273 4.08 31.79 -1.77
N GLY A 274 4.63 32.76 -1.07
CA GLY A 274 5.28 33.95 -1.70
C GLY A 274 6.28 33.55 -2.78
N GLU A 275 7.18 32.66 -2.46
CA GLU A 275 8.23 32.18 -3.38
C GLU A 275 7.64 31.45 -4.61
N MET A 276 6.54 30.73 -4.44
CA MET A 276 5.85 30.10 -5.57
C MET A 276 5.23 31.15 -6.49
N ARG A 277 4.60 32.18 -5.92
CA ARG A 277 3.98 33.26 -6.67
C ARG A 277 5.03 33.99 -7.51
N GLU A 278 6.14 34.41 -6.89
CA GLU A 278 7.26 35.07 -7.57
C GLU A 278 7.81 34.21 -8.73
N LEU A 279 8.01 32.92 -8.50
CA LEU A 279 8.45 31.99 -9.52
C LEU A 279 7.48 31.94 -10.72
N ILE A 280 6.18 31.77 -10.46
CA ILE A 280 5.17 31.66 -11.51
C ILE A 280 5.00 32.98 -12.29
N GLU A 281 5.01 34.14 -11.60
CA GLU A 281 4.94 35.45 -12.24
C GLU A 281 6.15 35.71 -13.14
N ARG A 282 7.37 35.34 -12.71
CA ARG A 282 8.60 35.43 -13.54
C ARG A 282 8.46 34.52 -14.76
N LEU A 283 8.14 33.26 -14.59
CA LEU A 283 7.96 32.30 -15.68
C LEU A 283 6.86 32.72 -16.66
N GLN A 284 5.80 33.35 -16.20
CA GLN A 284 4.73 33.86 -17.05
C GLN A 284 5.20 35.00 -17.95
N LYS A 285 5.99 35.92 -17.39
CA LYS A 285 6.60 37.02 -18.17
C LYS A 285 7.56 36.49 -19.23
N GLU A 286 8.40 35.51 -18.87
CA GLU A 286 9.35 34.89 -19.79
C GLU A 286 8.68 34.02 -20.87
N ASN A 287 7.45 33.63 -20.67
CA ASN A 287 6.69 32.72 -21.55
C ASN A 287 5.33 33.30 -21.98
N ALA A 288 5.24 34.63 -22.12
CA ALA A 288 3.97 35.32 -22.39
C ALA A 288 3.23 34.83 -23.66
N GLU A 289 3.95 34.31 -24.65
CA GLU A 289 3.38 33.80 -25.90
C GLU A 289 2.84 32.38 -25.81
N ARG A 290 3.07 31.65 -24.69
CA ARG A 290 2.61 30.26 -24.58
C ARG A 290 1.12 30.20 -24.25
N PRO A 291 0.38 29.29 -24.89
CA PRO A 291 -1.05 29.16 -24.65
C PRO A 291 -1.35 28.72 -23.21
N PRO A 292 -2.52 29.07 -22.66
CA PRO A 292 -2.92 28.68 -21.29
C PRO A 292 -2.92 27.16 -21.02
N THR A 293 -3.02 26.36 -22.08
CA THR A 293 -2.96 24.89 -22.03
C THR A 293 -1.54 24.33 -22.02
N ALA A 294 -0.53 25.17 -22.24
CA ALA A 294 0.86 24.72 -22.17
C ALA A 294 1.28 24.43 -20.71
N THR A 295 2.11 23.43 -20.53
CA THR A 295 2.68 23.10 -19.22
C THR A 295 3.61 24.22 -18.74
N ILE A 296 3.63 24.48 -17.43
CA ILE A 296 4.49 25.51 -16.84
C ILE A 296 5.96 25.10 -16.99
N MET A 297 6.27 23.89 -16.55
CA MET A 297 7.64 23.38 -16.59
C MET A 297 8.02 22.89 -17.98
N ARG A 298 9.21 23.27 -18.46
CA ARG A 298 9.76 22.85 -19.76
C ARG A 298 10.49 21.52 -19.70
N VAL A 299 11.01 21.15 -18.51
CA VAL A 299 11.68 19.88 -18.27
C VAL A 299 10.85 18.99 -17.39
N GLY A 300 10.85 17.70 -17.69
CA GLY A 300 10.04 16.71 -16.94
C GLY A 300 10.82 16.04 -15.81
N GLU A 301 12.14 16.20 -15.74
CA GLU A 301 13.00 15.70 -14.66
C GLU A 301 14.38 16.36 -14.74
N CYS A 302 15.13 16.38 -13.63
CA CYS A 302 16.43 17.03 -13.56
C CYS A 302 17.40 16.36 -12.56
N GLN A 303 17.24 15.04 -12.30
CA GLN A 303 18.01 14.34 -11.26
C GLN A 303 19.52 14.48 -11.46
N LYS A 304 20.01 14.37 -12.69
CA LYS A 304 21.44 14.52 -12.99
C LYS A 304 21.99 15.90 -12.63
N ALA A 305 21.22 16.97 -12.91
CA ALA A 305 21.58 18.34 -12.53
C ALA A 305 21.60 18.52 -11.01
N MET A 306 20.54 18.00 -10.35
CA MET A 306 20.43 17.97 -8.88
C MET A 306 21.64 17.29 -8.23
N ASP A 307 22.00 16.08 -8.68
CA ASP A 307 23.12 15.30 -8.14
C ASP A 307 24.48 16.01 -8.36
N THR A 308 24.66 16.62 -9.52
CA THR A 308 25.89 17.34 -9.83
C THR A 308 26.07 18.58 -8.96
N ALA A 309 25.01 19.35 -8.77
CA ALA A 309 25.01 20.51 -7.88
C ALA A 309 25.12 20.12 -6.40
N ALA A 310 24.44 19.05 -5.96
CA ALA A 310 24.52 18.56 -4.58
C ALA A 310 25.95 18.20 -4.18
N ARG A 311 26.70 17.54 -5.05
CA ARG A 311 28.13 17.26 -4.83
C ARG A 311 28.99 18.52 -4.71
N LYS A 312 28.67 19.57 -5.47
CA LYS A 312 29.43 20.85 -5.42
C LYS A 312 29.16 21.64 -4.14
N VAL A 313 27.94 21.55 -3.60
CA VAL A 313 27.51 22.27 -2.39
C VAL A 313 27.79 21.43 -1.11
N GLY A 314 28.11 20.15 -1.28
CA GLY A 314 28.37 19.24 -0.14
C GLY A 314 27.10 18.83 0.62
N ILE A 315 25.94 18.77 -0.05
CA ILE A 315 24.71 18.27 0.54
C ILE A 315 24.44 16.81 0.15
N ALA A 316 23.62 16.13 0.95
CA ALA A 316 23.22 14.75 0.68
C ALA A 316 22.48 14.64 -0.67
N HIS A 317 22.49 13.43 -1.25
CA HIS A 317 21.69 13.12 -2.43
C HIS A 317 20.21 13.32 -2.16
N LEU A 318 19.57 14.20 -2.94
CA LEU A 318 18.15 14.51 -2.90
C LEU A 318 17.48 14.03 -4.19
N THR A 319 16.33 13.40 -4.03
CA THR A 319 15.44 13.05 -5.14
C THR A 319 14.37 14.13 -5.32
N HIS A 320 13.67 14.14 -6.45
CA HIS A 320 12.49 14.99 -6.64
C HIS A 320 11.42 14.77 -5.54
N HIS A 321 11.34 13.57 -4.97
CA HIS A 321 10.42 13.31 -3.88
C HIS A 321 10.86 13.93 -2.55
N ASP A 322 12.17 14.08 -2.34
CA ASP A 322 12.71 14.74 -1.15
C ASP A 322 12.40 16.25 -1.15
N LEU A 323 12.20 16.89 -2.34
CA LEU A 323 11.71 18.27 -2.43
C LEU A 323 10.30 18.44 -1.89
N ARG A 324 9.45 17.44 -2.10
CA ARG A 324 8.11 17.42 -1.48
C ARG A 324 8.19 17.21 0.04
N HIS A 325 9.16 16.46 0.51
CA HIS A 325 9.45 16.37 1.95
C HIS A 325 9.96 17.71 2.49
N LEU A 326 10.80 18.42 1.72
CA LEU A 326 11.27 19.76 2.08
C LEU A 326 10.10 20.74 2.24
N PHE A 327 9.16 20.79 1.27
CA PHE A 327 7.94 21.59 1.37
C PHE A 327 7.17 21.29 2.65
N ALA A 328 6.88 20.02 2.92
CA ALA A 328 6.13 19.63 4.11
C ALA A 328 6.83 20.04 5.41
N THR A 329 8.16 19.84 5.47
CA THR A 329 8.97 20.23 6.62
C THR A 329 8.92 21.74 6.84
N ARG A 330 9.11 22.54 5.79
CA ARG A 330 9.04 24.00 5.88
C ARG A 330 7.66 24.52 6.31
N CYS A 331 6.60 23.96 5.77
CA CYS A 331 5.23 24.31 6.20
C CYS A 331 5.03 24.04 7.69
N ILE A 332 5.47 22.88 8.18
CA ILE A 332 5.32 22.52 9.61
C ILE A 332 6.19 23.39 10.51
N GLU A 333 7.44 23.67 10.12
CA GLU A 333 8.35 24.58 10.82
C GLU A 333 7.79 26.01 10.88
N SER A 334 7.05 26.43 9.84
CA SER A 334 6.35 27.73 9.77
C SER A 334 5.02 27.75 10.54
N GLY A 335 4.64 26.65 11.20
CA GLY A 335 3.44 26.61 12.06
C GLY A 335 2.19 26.07 11.39
N VAL A 336 2.24 25.66 10.11
CA VAL A 336 1.09 25.05 9.45
C VAL A 336 0.78 23.68 10.08
N ASP A 337 -0.47 23.42 10.40
CA ASP A 337 -0.88 22.18 11.02
C ASP A 337 -0.74 20.98 10.05
N ILE A 338 -0.45 19.81 10.59
CA ILE A 338 -0.19 18.58 9.81
C ILE A 338 -1.40 18.17 8.94
N PRO A 339 -2.66 18.23 9.39
CA PRO A 339 -3.83 17.98 8.55
C PRO A 339 -3.89 18.88 7.31
N THR A 340 -3.60 20.16 7.47
CA THR A 340 -3.57 21.11 6.35
C THR A 340 -2.45 20.79 5.37
N VAL A 341 -1.22 20.57 5.83
CA VAL A 341 -0.10 20.13 4.98
C VAL A 341 -0.44 18.82 4.26
N SER A 342 -1.02 17.86 4.97
CA SER A 342 -1.45 16.57 4.40
C SER A 342 -2.46 16.75 3.27
N ARG A 343 -3.40 17.68 3.39
CA ARG A 343 -4.39 18.03 2.35
C ARG A 343 -3.71 18.62 1.12
N TRP A 344 -2.78 19.57 1.30
CA TRP A 344 -2.00 20.15 0.20
C TRP A 344 -1.16 19.10 -0.51
N LEU A 345 -0.61 18.15 0.22
CA LEU A 345 0.12 17.02 -0.33
C LEU A 345 -0.80 15.97 -0.99
N GLY A 346 -2.10 15.94 -0.73
CA GLY A 346 -3.06 14.93 -1.23
C GLY A 346 -2.81 13.55 -0.63
N HIS A 347 -2.72 13.48 0.71
CA HIS A 347 -2.74 12.24 1.46
C HIS A 347 -4.19 11.92 1.86
N LYS A 348 -4.63 10.66 1.64
CA LYS A 348 -6.01 10.23 1.94
C LYS A 348 -6.22 9.77 3.39
N ASP A 349 -5.16 9.64 4.13
CA ASP A 349 -5.13 9.05 5.46
C ASP A 349 -5.36 10.07 6.60
N GLY A 350 -5.90 11.24 6.28
CA GLY A 350 -6.17 12.31 7.25
C GLY A 350 -4.92 12.88 7.92
N GLY A 351 -3.72 12.60 7.38
CA GLY A 351 -2.45 13.07 7.92
C GLY A 351 -1.65 12.03 8.70
N ALA A 352 -2.15 10.80 8.82
CA ALA A 352 -1.45 9.74 9.54
C ALA A 352 -0.04 9.48 8.99
N LEU A 353 0.13 9.45 7.65
CA LEU A 353 1.44 9.32 7.02
C LEU A 353 2.32 10.55 7.29
N ALA A 354 1.78 11.75 7.17
CA ALA A 354 2.50 12.99 7.45
C ALA A 354 2.92 13.03 8.93
N MET A 355 2.05 12.65 9.85
CA MET A 355 2.37 12.55 11.28
C MET A 355 3.51 11.55 11.54
N LYS A 356 3.50 10.39 10.88
CA LYS A 356 4.56 9.38 11.03
C LYS A 356 5.90 9.88 10.51
N VAL A 357 5.92 10.62 9.41
CA VAL A 357 7.14 11.10 8.77
C VAL A 357 7.68 12.36 9.45
N TYR A 358 6.79 13.30 9.80
CA TYR A 358 7.15 14.64 10.30
C TYR A 358 6.82 14.89 11.77
N GLY A 359 6.24 13.92 12.46
CA GLY A 359 5.78 14.08 13.85
C GLY A 359 6.89 14.44 14.83
N HIS A 360 8.14 14.06 14.53
CA HIS A 360 9.30 14.42 15.34
C HIS A 360 9.62 15.92 15.33
N LEU A 361 9.31 16.64 14.22
CA LEU A 361 9.49 18.09 14.11
C LEU A 361 8.55 18.83 15.07
N ARG A 362 7.42 18.24 15.42
CA ARG A 362 6.43 18.80 16.32
C ARG A 362 6.94 18.97 17.76
N ASN A 363 7.90 18.14 18.19
CA ASN A 363 8.46 18.24 19.54
C ASN A 363 9.28 19.52 19.72
N GLN A 364 10.03 19.94 18.70
CA GLN A 364 10.77 21.21 18.74
C GLN A 364 9.84 22.42 18.65
N HIS A 365 8.73 22.29 17.94
CA HIS A 365 7.72 23.33 17.78
C HIS A 365 6.75 23.38 18.97
N SER A 366 6.61 22.31 19.75
CA SER A 366 5.64 22.19 20.87
C SER A 366 5.78 23.32 21.90
N ALA A 367 6.99 23.69 22.26
CA ALA A 367 7.24 24.80 23.20
C ALA A 367 6.77 26.16 22.66
N SER A 368 6.88 26.39 21.35
CA SER A 368 6.41 27.61 20.69
C SER A 368 4.88 27.62 20.62
N MET A 369 4.28 26.48 20.30
CA MET A 369 2.82 26.33 20.25
C MET A 369 2.17 26.46 21.62
N ALA A 370 2.82 25.94 22.67
CA ALA A 370 2.32 26.09 24.05
C ALA A 370 2.17 27.55 24.45
N LYS A 371 3.01 28.46 23.94
CA LYS A 371 2.92 29.91 24.19
C LYS A 371 1.71 30.57 23.53
N LEU A 372 1.12 29.95 22.53
CA LEU A 372 -0.09 30.43 21.83
C LEU A 372 -1.37 30.04 22.56
N VAL A 373 -1.30 29.11 23.51
CA VAL A 373 -2.47 28.67 24.29
C VAL A 373 -2.82 29.77 25.30
N LYS A 374 -4.01 30.38 25.14
CA LYS A 374 -4.57 31.38 26.06
C LYS A 374 -5.91 30.84 26.57
N PHE A 375 -6.14 30.95 27.86
CA PHE A 375 -7.41 30.62 28.52
C PHE A 375 -8.35 31.81 28.62
N ALA A 376 -7.94 33.01 28.16
CA ALA A 376 -8.82 34.15 28.06
C ALA A 376 -9.78 33.97 26.87
N PRO A 377 -11.04 34.52 26.95
CA PRO A 377 -11.95 34.49 25.83
C PRO A 377 -11.27 35.13 24.60
N ALA A 378 -11.20 34.41 23.51
CA ALA A 378 -10.64 34.94 22.27
C ALA A 378 -11.66 35.92 21.67
N GLU A 379 -11.30 37.17 21.50
CA GLU A 379 -12.12 38.19 20.81
C GLU A 379 -12.28 37.88 19.30
N ASN A 380 -11.56 36.91 18.77
CA ASN A 380 -11.64 36.50 17.37
C ASN A 380 -11.55 34.96 17.24
N ILE A 381 -12.58 34.24 17.68
CA ILE A 381 -12.79 32.87 17.24
C ILE A 381 -13.43 32.94 15.85
N ILE A 382 -12.69 32.61 14.80
CA ILE A 382 -13.29 32.30 13.50
C ILE A 382 -14.17 31.06 13.74
N PRO A 383 -15.53 31.19 13.69
CA PRO A 383 -16.38 30.02 13.91
C PRO A 383 -16.08 28.98 12.82
N LEU A 384 -15.76 27.78 13.24
CA LEU A 384 -15.74 26.64 12.33
C LEU A 384 -17.09 26.61 11.60
N PRO A 385 -17.10 26.50 10.24
CA PRO A 385 -18.35 26.37 9.52
C PRO A 385 -19.10 25.16 10.08
N THR A 386 -20.18 25.40 10.78
CA THR A 386 -21.09 24.34 11.22
C THR A 386 -21.57 23.61 9.99
N ALA A 387 -21.29 22.31 9.92
CA ALA A 387 -21.79 21.46 8.86
C ALA A 387 -23.32 21.59 8.85
N GLN A 388 -23.88 22.22 7.81
CA GLN A 388 -25.32 22.26 7.63
C GLN A 388 -25.85 20.85 7.62
N PRO A 389 -26.87 20.49 8.40
CA PRO A 389 -27.48 19.18 8.35
C PRO A 389 -28.01 18.98 6.93
N LYS A 390 -27.52 17.94 6.25
CA LYS A 390 -28.04 17.53 4.95
C LYS A 390 -29.55 17.37 5.10
N GLN A 391 -30.33 18.25 4.47
CA GLN A 391 -31.77 18.10 4.36
C GLN A 391 -32.05 16.74 3.72
N ALA A 392 -32.65 15.84 4.49
CA ALA A 392 -33.10 14.56 3.99
C ALA A 392 -34.10 14.80 2.87
N ALA A 393 -33.72 14.49 1.64
CA ALA A 393 -34.62 14.53 0.49
C ALA A 393 -35.78 13.57 0.75
N ARG A 394 -36.93 14.10 1.16
CA ARG A 394 -38.20 13.36 1.23
C ARG A 394 -38.53 12.85 -0.18
N ARG A 395 -38.21 11.58 -0.44
CA ARG A 395 -38.69 10.86 -1.61
C ARG A 395 -40.20 10.70 -1.47
N HIS A 396 -40.96 11.52 -2.17
CA HIS A 396 -42.39 11.28 -2.43
C HIS A 396 -42.52 10.00 -3.28
N ARG A 397 -42.79 8.88 -2.63
CA ARG A 397 -43.34 7.68 -3.27
C ARG A 397 -44.81 7.99 -3.66
N LYS A 398 -45.05 8.44 -4.87
CA LYS A 398 -46.39 8.39 -5.47
C LYS A 398 -46.74 6.92 -5.74
N ALA A 399 -47.65 6.40 -4.94
CA ALA A 399 -48.31 5.13 -5.18
C ALA A 399 -49.18 5.26 -6.43
N LYS A 400 -48.85 4.59 -7.52
CA LYS A 400 -49.77 4.25 -8.58
C LYS A 400 -50.68 3.12 -8.07
N ARG A 401 -51.88 3.45 -7.62
CA ARG A 401 -52.98 2.49 -7.54
C ARG A 401 -53.73 2.51 -8.83
N ALA A 402 -53.96 1.34 -9.33
CA ALA A 402 -54.73 0.99 -10.52
C ALA A 402 -56.17 1.50 -10.47
N SER A 403 -56.70 1.94 -11.58
CA SER A 403 -58.11 1.80 -11.92
C SER A 403 -58.22 1.16 -13.30
N VAL A 404 -58.46 -0.13 -13.27
CA VAL A 404 -59.15 -0.82 -14.37
C VAL A 404 -60.64 -0.73 -14.01
N ARG A 405 -61.43 -0.09 -14.88
CA ARG A 405 -62.79 -0.49 -15.29
C ARG A 405 -63.44 0.52 -16.20
N SER A 406 -63.94 -0.02 -17.31
CA SER A 406 -65.06 0.38 -18.17
C SER A 406 -64.88 1.59 -19.09
N ALA A 407 -64.64 1.43 -20.34
CA ALA A 407 -65.58 1.34 -21.47
C ALA A 407 -64.78 1.00 -22.73
#